data_42d4a8144760fb24b968c4e599e7458c
#
_entry.id   42d4a8144760fb24b968c4e599e7458c
#
_cell.length_a   1.000
_cell.length_b   1.000
_cell.length_c   1.000
_cell.angle_alpha   90.00
_cell.angle_beta   90.00
_cell.angle_gamma   90.00
#
_symmetry.space_group_name_H-M   'P 1'
#
loop_
_entity.id
_entity.type
_entity.pdbx_description
1 polymer ?
#
loop_
_entity_poly.entity_id
_entity_poly.type
_entity_poly.pdbx_seq_one_letter_code
_entity_poly.pdbx_strand_id
1 'polypeptide(L)'
;CVSPDVIVASHWDMLFLSSIFKKKSQILIYENLDIPSADSSVLLTVLKIVERFALRNTDMIVFASRFYKSLYRSEKYVHSILENKPLLSASHISEHERNATRKINISYIGGVRYLEILKNLVSAVKDNSDVNLFFHGEGHDLKALEKYSEGIDNVYFTGRYEYDKIEYLYYNSDIVWAAYPNKDYNVKYAISNKFHESLHYNVPCIFSEKTSLGDLVLRKEIGFVVDPYSVEKIRELLGRILEEREVLSLVKYKMQEYVVTEKDWESQFQDFTIELNKLIDK
;
A
#
# COMPACT_ATOMS: atom_id res chain seq x y z
N CYS A 1 19.92 17.95 -29.20
CA CYS A 1 19.51 16.90 -28.24
C CYS A 1 20.29 17.10 -26.95
N VAL A 2 19.61 17.21 -25.82
CA VAL A 2 20.24 17.23 -24.52
C VAL A 2 20.64 15.77 -24.18
N SER A 3 21.89 15.56 -23.78
CA SER A 3 22.35 14.27 -23.26
C SER A 3 22.34 14.38 -21.73
N PRO A 4 21.41 13.74 -21.01
CA PRO A 4 21.38 13.83 -19.56
C PRO A 4 22.56 13.07 -18.95
N ASP A 5 23.04 13.51 -17.80
CA ASP A 5 24.08 12.82 -17.03
C ASP A 5 23.47 11.67 -16.21
N VAL A 6 22.21 11.85 -15.78
CA VAL A 6 21.44 10.86 -14.98
C VAL A 6 20.14 10.51 -15.70
N ILE A 7 19.86 9.24 -15.81
CA ILE A 7 18.61 8.69 -16.36
C ILE A 7 17.89 7.97 -15.22
N VAL A 8 16.64 8.34 -14.96
CA VAL A 8 15.76 7.63 -14.02
C VAL A 8 14.75 6.84 -14.85
N ALA A 9 14.75 5.52 -14.68
CA ALA A 9 13.86 4.60 -15.34
C ALA A 9 12.86 4.04 -14.33
N SER A 10 11.61 4.51 -14.40
CA SER A 10 10.51 3.97 -13.60
C SER A 10 9.94 2.73 -14.27
N HIS A 11 9.73 1.67 -13.49
CA HIS A 11 9.33 0.34 -13.93
C HIS A 11 10.36 -0.41 -14.82
N TRP A 12 10.18 -1.71 -14.91
CA TRP A 12 11.11 -2.63 -15.57
C TRP A 12 11.19 -2.45 -17.10
N ASP A 13 10.12 -2.02 -17.76
CA ASP A 13 10.06 -1.77 -19.21
C ASP A 13 10.88 -0.53 -19.59
N MET A 14 10.75 0.55 -18.84
CA MET A 14 11.58 1.74 -19.01
C MET A 14 13.04 1.46 -18.66
N LEU A 15 13.29 0.63 -17.66
CA LEU A 15 14.63 0.17 -17.33
C LEU A 15 15.25 -0.57 -18.53
N PHE A 16 14.50 -1.50 -19.15
CA PHE A 16 14.97 -2.26 -20.29
C PHE A 16 15.38 -1.33 -21.45
N LEU A 17 14.48 -0.40 -21.82
CA LEU A 17 14.78 0.57 -22.89
C LEU A 17 16.00 1.42 -22.53
N SER A 18 16.05 2.00 -21.35
CA SER A 18 17.14 2.86 -20.90
C SER A 18 18.47 2.11 -20.87
N SER A 19 18.48 0.84 -20.49
CA SER A 19 19.68 0.01 -20.41
C SER A 19 20.33 -0.23 -21.79
N ILE A 20 19.54 -0.21 -22.86
CA ILE A 20 20.03 -0.39 -24.25
C ILE A 20 20.66 0.90 -24.77
N PHE A 21 20.04 2.07 -24.46
CA PHE A 21 20.45 3.35 -25.02
C PHE A 21 21.40 4.15 -24.14
N LYS A 22 21.65 3.73 -22.91
CA LYS A 22 22.56 4.38 -21.94
C LYS A 22 23.98 4.47 -22.51
N LYS A 23 24.58 5.65 -22.43
CA LYS A 23 26.02 5.85 -22.68
C LYS A 23 26.82 5.47 -21.41
N LYS A 24 28.09 5.12 -21.60
CA LYS A 24 28.98 4.74 -20.48
C LYS A 24 29.16 5.84 -19.43
N SER A 25 29.10 7.11 -19.86
CA SER A 25 29.22 8.26 -18.99
C SER A 25 27.93 8.66 -18.24
N GLN A 26 26.82 7.97 -18.49
CA GLN A 26 25.55 8.26 -17.87
C GLN A 26 25.28 7.32 -16.69
N ILE A 27 24.68 7.86 -15.63
CA ILE A 27 24.19 7.08 -14.48
C ILE A 27 22.77 6.63 -14.79
N LEU A 28 22.48 5.34 -14.64
CA LEU A 28 21.14 4.78 -14.76
C LEU A 28 20.61 4.35 -13.40
N ILE A 29 19.55 5.01 -12.97
CA ILE A 29 18.81 4.69 -11.76
C ILE A 29 17.55 3.92 -12.14
N TYR A 30 17.35 2.76 -11.53
CA TYR A 30 16.11 2.00 -11.62
C TYR A 30 15.20 2.36 -10.45
N GLU A 31 14.11 3.05 -10.73
CA GLU A 31 13.04 3.27 -9.77
C GLU A 31 12.09 2.08 -9.82
N ASN A 32 12.23 1.17 -8.86
CA ASN A 32 11.45 -0.06 -8.76
C ASN A 32 10.16 0.21 -7.99
N LEU A 33 9.15 0.76 -8.70
CA LEU A 33 7.83 1.09 -8.15
C LEU A 33 6.98 -0.16 -7.94
N ASP A 34 7.03 -1.09 -8.92
CA ASP A 34 6.35 -2.37 -8.90
C ASP A 34 7.28 -3.44 -9.47
N ILE A 35 7.18 -4.65 -8.95
CA ILE A 35 7.94 -5.78 -9.48
C ILE A 35 7.21 -6.39 -10.69
N PRO A 36 7.94 -6.96 -11.67
CA PRO A 36 7.30 -7.65 -12.79
C PRO A 36 6.32 -8.71 -12.31
N SER A 37 5.07 -8.61 -12.72
CA SER A 37 4.00 -9.56 -12.39
C SER A 37 3.27 -10.01 -13.64
N ALA A 38 2.81 -11.24 -13.67
CA ALA A 38 2.00 -11.81 -14.74
C ALA A 38 1.22 -13.03 -14.22
N ASP A 39 0.06 -13.28 -14.78
CA ASP A 39 -0.76 -14.45 -14.42
C ASP A 39 -0.11 -15.76 -14.88
N SER A 40 0.61 -15.73 -16.00
CA SER A 40 1.35 -16.88 -16.51
C SER A 40 2.74 -16.97 -15.89
N SER A 41 3.08 -18.12 -15.31
CA SER A 41 4.42 -18.40 -14.76
C SER A 41 5.52 -18.33 -15.81
N VAL A 42 5.22 -18.69 -17.06
CA VAL A 42 6.16 -18.59 -18.20
C VAL A 42 6.43 -17.12 -18.52
N LEU A 43 5.38 -16.31 -18.64
CA LEU A 43 5.52 -14.87 -18.90
C LEU A 43 6.26 -14.18 -17.76
N LEU A 44 5.93 -14.48 -16.51
CA LEU A 44 6.64 -13.95 -15.36
C LEU A 44 8.14 -14.29 -15.39
N THR A 45 8.49 -15.51 -15.80
CA THR A 45 9.89 -15.93 -15.93
C THR A 45 10.61 -15.12 -17.03
N VAL A 46 9.95 -14.90 -18.17
CA VAL A 46 10.50 -14.07 -19.26
C VAL A 46 10.72 -12.64 -18.79
N LEU A 47 9.73 -12.02 -18.12
CA LEU A 47 9.85 -10.66 -17.59
C LEU A 47 11.02 -10.53 -16.62
N LYS A 48 11.19 -11.48 -15.70
CA LYS A 48 12.33 -11.53 -14.78
C LYS A 48 13.69 -11.68 -15.47
N ILE A 49 13.74 -12.40 -16.59
CA ILE A 49 14.97 -12.52 -17.39
C ILE A 49 15.30 -11.19 -18.05
N VAL A 50 14.29 -10.52 -18.64
CA VAL A 50 14.46 -9.21 -19.28
C VAL A 50 14.93 -8.17 -18.26
N GLU A 51 14.28 -8.10 -17.12
CA GLU A 51 14.68 -7.21 -16.03
C GLU A 51 16.12 -7.48 -15.57
N ARG A 52 16.49 -8.75 -15.33
CA ARG A 52 17.85 -9.15 -14.95
C ARG A 52 18.90 -8.76 -15.99
N PHE A 53 18.56 -8.80 -17.27
CA PHE A 53 19.46 -8.34 -18.30
C PHE A 53 19.67 -6.84 -18.23
N ALA A 54 18.61 -6.07 -18.07
CA ALA A 54 18.65 -4.61 -17.97
C ALA A 54 19.42 -4.14 -16.69
N LEU A 55 19.26 -4.86 -15.60
CA LEU A 55 19.97 -4.59 -14.33
C LEU A 55 21.51 -4.63 -14.45
N ARG A 56 22.07 -5.28 -15.48
CA ARG A 56 23.54 -5.30 -15.69
C ARG A 56 24.13 -3.93 -15.97
N ASN A 57 23.32 -3.03 -16.53
CA ASN A 57 23.71 -1.66 -16.87
C ASN A 57 23.18 -0.61 -15.87
N THR A 58 22.58 -1.07 -14.77
CA THR A 58 22.01 -0.21 -13.71
C THR A 58 23.08 0.14 -12.69
N ASP A 59 23.19 1.41 -12.34
CA ASP A 59 24.15 1.90 -11.35
C ASP A 59 23.53 1.95 -9.94
N MET A 60 22.22 2.24 -9.86
CA MET A 60 21.50 2.33 -8.59
C MET A 60 20.06 1.79 -8.71
N ILE A 61 19.57 1.16 -7.65
CA ILE A 61 18.18 0.74 -7.54
C ILE A 61 17.50 1.50 -6.39
N VAL A 62 16.36 2.12 -6.66
CA VAL A 62 15.50 2.75 -5.66
C VAL A 62 14.26 1.90 -5.47
N PHE A 63 14.08 1.33 -4.29
CA PHE A 63 12.95 0.46 -3.98
C PHE A 63 11.79 1.24 -3.37
N ALA A 64 10.62 1.21 -4.00
CA ALA A 64 9.37 1.77 -3.46
C ALA A 64 8.75 0.93 -2.33
N SER A 65 9.29 -0.27 -2.09
CA SER A 65 8.96 -1.11 -0.94
C SER A 65 10.24 -1.73 -0.37
N ARG A 66 10.42 -1.64 0.94
CA ARG A 66 11.53 -2.29 1.67
C ARG A 66 11.56 -3.81 1.44
N PHE A 67 10.43 -4.42 1.15
CA PHE A 67 10.31 -5.85 0.92
C PHE A 67 10.83 -6.27 -0.47
N TYR A 68 10.87 -5.37 -1.44
CA TYR A 68 11.44 -5.67 -2.76
C TYR A 68 12.94 -5.96 -2.67
N LYS A 69 13.65 -5.31 -1.75
CA LYS A 69 15.10 -5.51 -1.58
C LYS A 69 15.50 -6.98 -1.48
N SER A 70 14.69 -7.82 -0.83
CA SER A 70 14.97 -9.25 -0.67
C SER A 70 14.86 -10.07 -1.95
N LEU A 71 14.18 -9.55 -2.99
CA LEU A 71 13.99 -10.20 -4.28
C LEU A 71 15.15 -9.96 -5.24
N TYR A 72 15.99 -8.97 -4.95
CA TYR A 72 17.14 -8.59 -5.75
C TYR A 72 18.43 -8.96 -5.00
N ARG A 73 19.51 -9.20 -5.74
CA ARG A 73 20.84 -9.33 -5.17
C ARG A 73 21.36 -7.93 -4.84
N SER A 74 20.72 -7.28 -3.86
CA SER A 74 20.94 -5.88 -3.54
C SER A 74 22.37 -5.56 -3.11
N GLU A 75 23.13 -6.55 -2.64
CA GLU A 75 24.57 -6.43 -2.34
C GLU A 75 25.45 -6.11 -3.55
N LYS A 76 24.92 -6.30 -4.78
CA LYS A 76 25.63 -6.00 -6.03
C LYS A 76 25.39 -4.60 -6.56
N TYR A 77 24.42 -3.89 -6.02
CA TYR A 77 23.98 -2.59 -6.52
C TYR A 77 24.02 -1.56 -5.40
N VAL A 78 24.37 -0.33 -5.75
CA VAL A 78 24.02 0.81 -4.88
C VAL A 78 22.49 0.85 -4.82
N HIS A 79 21.94 0.97 -3.64
CA HIS A 79 20.48 0.98 -3.49
C HIS A 79 20.01 1.90 -2.37
N SER A 80 18.79 2.40 -2.52
CA SER A 80 18.07 3.15 -1.51
C SER A 80 16.64 2.63 -1.40
N ILE A 81 16.01 2.88 -0.26
CA ILE A 81 14.58 2.65 -0.06
C ILE A 81 13.92 4.02 -0.03
N LEU A 82 12.98 4.25 -0.92
CA LEU A 82 12.19 5.47 -0.98
C LEU A 82 10.72 5.08 -1.16
N GLU A 83 10.08 4.81 -0.04
CA GLU A 83 8.68 4.38 -0.01
C GLU A 83 7.77 5.57 -0.32
N ASN A 84 6.64 5.28 -0.97
CA ASN A 84 5.66 6.30 -1.34
C ASN A 84 4.88 6.80 -0.11
N LYS A 85 5.61 7.38 0.84
CA LYS A 85 5.04 8.00 2.04
C LYS A 85 4.43 9.35 1.66
N PRO A 86 3.19 9.61 2.02
CA PRO A 86 2.58 10.90 1.74
C PRO A 86 3.28 12.02 2.49
N LEU A 87 3.49 13.16 1.83
CA LEU A 87 3.87 14.42 2.47
C LEU A 87 2.60 15.00 3.11
N LEU A 88 2.30 14.54 4.31
CA LEU A 88 1.11 14.96 5.03
C LEU A 88 1.47 16.06 6.01
N SER A 89 0.69 17.13 6.01
CA SER A 89 0.74 18.14 7.07
C SER A 89 0.40 17.48 8.41
N ALA A 90 0.93 18.04 9.50
CA ALA A 90 0.57 17.56 10.83
C ALA A 90 -0.95 17.56 10.98
N SER A 91 -1.52 16.44 11.44
CA SER A 91 -2.96 16.35 11.67
C SER A 91 -3.39 17.37 12.71
N HIS A 92 -4.39 18.18 12.37
CA HIS A 92 -4.95 19.21 13.25
C HIS A 92 -6.27 18.77 13.90
N ILE A 93 -6.75 17.56 13.59
CA ILE A 93 -8.01 17.08 14.14
C ILE A 93 -7.76 16.47 15.51
N SER A 94 -8.27 17.15 16.55
CA SER A 94 -8.27 16.63 17.92
C SER A 94 -9.12 15.35 18.00
N GLU A 95 -8.66 14.35 18.73
CA GLU A 95 -9.47 13.17 19.04
C GLU A 95 -10.75 13.62 19.74
N HIS A 96 -11.88 13.49 19.06
CA HIS A 96 -13.18 13.55 19.72
C HIS A 96 -13.46 12.17 20.32
N GLU A 97 -13.84 12.13 21.58
CA GLU A 97 -14.34 10.92 22.23
C GLU A 97 -15.49 10.34 21.41
N ARG A 98 -15.22 9.25 20.71
CA ARG A 98 -16.23 8.56 19.93
C ARG A 98 -17.08 7.73 20.88
N ASN A 99 -18.38 7.92 20.83
CA ASN A 99 -19.33 7.19 21.67
C ASN A 99 -19.20 5.67 21.41
N ALA A 100 -18.89 4.90 22.45
CA ALA A 100 -18.67 3.44 22.38
C ALA A 100 -19.89 2.65 21.84
N THR A 101 -21.08 3.25 21.87
CA THR A 101 -22.34 2.63 21.37
C THR A 101 -22.56 2.87 19.87
N ARG A 102 -21.70 3.63 19.21
CA ARG A 102 -21.81 3.94 17.80
C ARG A 102 -21.43 2.72 16.92
N LYS A 103 -22.05 2.61 15.75
CA LYS A 103 -21.64 1.65 14.71
C LYS A 103 -20.17 1.86 14.33
N ILE A 104 -19.46 0.79 14.00
CA ILE A 104 -18.10 0.85 13.46
C ILE A 104 -18.16 1.25 11.99
N ASN A 105 -17.43 2.30 11.63
CA ASN A 105 -17.27 2.75 10.25
C ASN A 105 -16.01 2.12 9.65
N ILE A 106 -16.20 1.26 8.65
CA ILE A 106 -15.13 0.70 7.84
C ILE A 106 -15.07 1.49 6.53
N SER A 107 -13.89 1.99 6.15
CA SER A 107 -13.71 2.74 4.91
C SER A 107 -12.74 2.06 3.96
N TYR A 108 -13.15 1.90 2.72
CA TYR A 108 -12.26 1.69 1.58
C TYR A 108 -11.98 3.05 0.95
N ILE A 109 -10.71 3.49 0.91
CA ILE A 109 -10.31 4.81 0.42
C ILE A 109 -9.37 4.63 -0.77
N GLY A 110 -9.79 5.01 -1.99
CA GLY A 110 -8.96 4.93 -3.20
C GLY A 110 -9.65 4.36 -4.42
N GLY A 111 -8.86 3.90 -5.39
CA GLY A 111 -9.40 3.36 -6.64
C GLY A 111 -10.19 2.06 -6.42
N VAL A 112 -11.48 2.07 -6.75
CA VAL A 112 -12.36 0.90 -6.62
C VAL A 112 -12.00 -0.13 -7.68
N ARG A 113 -11.24 -1.14 -7.24
CA ARG A 113 -10.71 -2.24 -8.06
C ARG A 113 -10.64 -3.52 -7.24
N TYR A 114 -10.50 -4.66 -7.91
CA TYR A 114 -10.53 -6.00 -7.28
C TYR A 114 -11.93 -6.41 -6.82
N LEU A 115 -12.87 -6.38 -7.76
CA LEU A 115 -14.30 -6.60 -7.54
C LEU A 115 -14.63 -7.82 -6.66
N GLU A 116 -13.96 -8.96 -6.87
CA GLU A 116 -14.17 -10.18 -6.10
C GLU A 116 -13.96 -9.95 -4.60
N ILE A 117 -12.85 -9.32 -4.25
CA ILE A 117 -12.48 -9.06 -2.84
C ILE A 117 -13.44 -8.06 -2.21
N LEU A 118 -13.81 -7.00 -2.95
CA LEU A 118 -14.74 -5.99 -2.44
C LEU A 118 -16.15 -6.56 -2.28
N LYS A 119 -16.60 -7.48 -3.14
CA LYS A 119 -17.84 -8.24 -2.95
C LYS A 119 -17.79 -9.12 -1.70
N ASN A 120 -16.65 -9.72 -1.40
CA ASN A 120 -16.47 -10.51 -0.18
C ASN A 120 -16.60 -9.64 1.07
N LEU A 121 -16.02 -8.43 1.04
CA LEU A 121 -16.17 -7.46 2.13
C LEU A 121 -17.63 -7.04 2.31
N VAL A 122 -18.32 -6.66 1.22
CA VAL A 122 -19.76 -6.34 1.25
C VAL A 122 -20.57 -7.51 1.81
N SER A 123 -20.31 -8.74 1.34
CA SER A 123 -21.01 -9.95 1.84
C SER A 123 -20.75 -10.22 3.31
N ALA A 124 -19.58 -9.82 3.83
CA ALA A 124 -19.27 -10.01 5.24
C ALA A 124 -20.01 -9.04 6.16
N VAL A 125 -20.31 -7.82 5.67
CA VAL A 125 -20.94 -6.75 6.48
C VAL A 125 -22.43 -6.58 6.28
N LYS A 126 -23.02 -7.06 5.16
CA LYS A 126 -24.40 -6.76 4.74
C LYS A 126 -25.48 -7.06 5.78
N ASP A 127 -25.27 -8.08 6.60
CA ASP A 127 -26.24 -8.53 7.61
C ASP A 127 -25.86 -8.04 9.02
N ASN A 128 -24.86 -7.13 9.15
CA ASN A 128 -24.38 -6.65 10.44
C ASN A 128 -24.82 -5.18 10.66
N SER A 129 -25.79 -5.00 11.54
CA SER A 129 -26.35 -3.68 11.85
C SER A 129 -25.39 -2.74 12.59
N ASP A 130 -24.31 -3.28 13.19
CA ASP A 130 -23.33 -2.52 13.98
C ASP A 130 -22.14 -2.01 13.15
N VAL A 131 -22.15 -2.28 11.84
CA VAL A 131 -21.11 -1.86 10.90
C VAL A 131 -21.70 -1.00 9.79
N ASN A 132 -21.01 0.07 9.45
CA ASN A 132 -21.21 0.80 8.19
C ASN A 132 -19.97 0.59 7.31
N LEU A 133 -20.16 0.38 6.02
CA LEU A 133 -19.09 0.25 5.04
C LEU A 133 -19.15 1.41 4.04
N PHE A 134 -18.08 2.17 3.93
CA PHE A 134 -17.96 3.28 3.01
C PHE A 134 -16.94 2.99 1.92
N PHE A 135 -17.31 3.28 0.67
CA PHE A 135 -16.40 3.29 -0.47
C PHE A 135 -16.18 4.73 -0.91
N HIS A 136 -14.96 5.23 -0.69
CA HIS A 136 -14.52 6.57 -1.10
C HIS A 136 -13.59 6.43 -2.29
N GLY A 137 -14.01 6.90 -3.45
CA GLY A 137 -13.22 6.88 -4.67
C GLY A 137 -13.98 6.41 -5.90
N GLU A 138 -13.27 6.34 -7.01
CA GLU A 138 -13.75 5.87 -8.30
C GLU A 138 -12.88 4.72 -8.80
N GLY A 139 -13.34 4.00 -9.80
CA GLY A 139 -12.56 2.93 -10.42
C GLY A 139 -13.39 2.10 -11.38
N HIS A 140 -12.73 1.22 -12.12
CA HIS A 140 -13.38 0.43 -13.16
C HIS A 140 -14.43 -0.56 -12.59
N ASP A 141 -14.28 -0.97 -11.34
CA ASP A 141 -15.19 -1.91 -10.67
C ASP A 141 -16.35 -1.23 -9.92
N LEU A 142 -16.36 0.12 -9.82
CA LEU A 142 -17.34 0.84 -9.02
C LEU A 142 -18.78 0.48 -9.38
N LYS A 143 -19.16 0.62 -10.66
CA LYS A 143 -20.55 0.35 -11.11
C LYS A 143 -21.00 -1.09 -10.84
N ALA A 144 -20.08 -2.05 -11.00
CA ALA A 144 -20.37 -3.45 -10.72
C ALA A 144 -20.54 -3.72 -9.23
N LEU A 145 -19.78 -3.00 -8.39
CA LEU A 145 -19.88 -3.10 -6.93
C LEU A 145 -21.14 -2.41 -6.41
N GLU A 146 -21.49 -1.23 -6.93
CA GLU A 146 -22.75 -0.53 -6.61
C GLU A 146 -23.96 -1.43 -6.90
N LYS A 147 -24.01 -2.01 -8.12
CA LYS A 147 -25.07 -2.95 -8.50
C LYS A 147 -25.13 -4.18 -7.57
N TYR A 148 -23.98 -4.69 -7.13
CA TYR A 148 -23.93 -5.83 -6.20
C TYR A 148 -24.44 -5.45 -4.81
N SER A 149 -24.32 -4.20 -4.42
CA SER A 149 -24.69 -3.67 -3.11
C SER A 149 -26.11 -3.09 -3.07
N GLU A 150 -26.88 -3.16 -4.17
CA GLU A 150 -28.27 -2.68 -4.21
C GLU A 150 -29.10 -3.34 -3.12
N GLY A 151 -29.83 -2.52 -2.35
CA GLY A 151 -30.68 -2.99 -1.25
C GLY A 151 -29.94 -3.34 0.04
N ILE A 152 -28.65 -3.02 0.17
CA ILE A 152 -27.88 -3.21 1.40
C ILE A 152 -27.75 -1.85 2.12
N ASP A 153 -28.47 -1.67 3.23
CA ASP A 153 -28.65 -0.37 3.89
C ASP A 153 -27.41 0.20 4.58
N ASN A 154 -26.41 -0.63 4.86
CA ASN A 154 -25.20 -0.24 5.58
C ASN A 154 -23.93 -0.13 4.68
N VAL A 155 -24.13 -0.07 3.36
CA VAL A 155 -23.04 0.11 2.38
C VAL A 155 -23.26 1.41 1.61
N TYR A 156 -22.25 2.28 1.62
CA TYR A 156 -22.32 3.64 1.09
C TYR A 156 -21.21 3.89 0.08
N PHE A 157 -21.55 4.58 -1.01
CA PHE A 157 -20.61 5.02 -2.03
C PHE A 157 -20.60 6.55 -2.08
N THR A 158 -19.44 7.17 -1.89
CA THR A 158 -19.32 8.64 -1.84
C THR A 158 -18.72 9.23 -3.11
N GLY A 159 -18.25 8.38 -4.03
CA GLY A 159 -17.60 8.81 -5.26
C GLY A 159 -16.19 9.38 -5.03
N ARG A 160 -15.72 10.12 -6.03
CA ARG A 160 -14.39 10.74 -6.02
C ARG A 160 -14.25 11.77 -4.91
N TYR A 161 -13.07 11.84 -4.33
CA TYR A 161 -12.68 12.85 -3.35
C TYR A 161 -11.40 13.57 -3.80
N GLU A 162 -11.24 14.81 -3.36
CA GLU A 162 -9.97 15.52 -3.51
C GLU A 162 -8.99 15.10 -2.41
N TYR A 163 -7.70 15.01 -2.75
CA TYR A 163 -6.70 14.46 -1.83
C TYR A 163 -6.53 15.28 -0.52
N ASP A 164 -6.80 16.58 -0.57
CA ASP A 164 -6.84 17.45 0.61
C ASP A 164 -7.96 17.10 1.61
N LYS A 165 -8.95 16.30 1.19
CA LYS A 165 -10.03 15.79 2.03
C LYS A 165 -9.71 14.44 2.68
N ILE A 166 -8.53 13.86 2.41
CA ILE A 166 -8.20 12.51 2.87
C ILE A 166 -8.19 12.42 4.40
N GLU A 167 -7.71 13.44 5.10
CA GLU A 167 -7.73 13.54 6.55
C GLU A 167 -9.15 13.36 7.12
N TYR A 168 -10.15 14.04 6.53
CA TYR A 168 -11.54 13.91 6.94
C TYR A 168 -12.08 12.48 6.75
N LEU A 169 -11.67 11.78 5.70
CA LEU A 169 -12.09 10.38 5.46
C LEU A 169 -11.51 9.46 6.54
N TYR A 170 -10.22 9.59 6.85
CA TYR A 170 -9.59 8.84 7.95
C TYR A 170 -10.21 9.18 9.30
N TYR A 171 -10.45 10.45 9.57
CA TYR A 171 -11.08 10.89 10.81
C TYR A 171 -12.45 10.26 11.06
N ASN A 172 -13.25 10.07 10.00
CA ASN A 172 -14.58 9.45 10.10
C ASN A 172 -14.56 7.91 10.03
N SER A 173 -13.39 7.30 9.91
CA SER A 173 -13.20 5.85 9.86
C SER A 173 -12.74 5.31 11.20
N ASP A 174 -13.29 4.19 11.64
CA ASP A 174 -12.77 3.43 12.77
C ASP A 174 -11.74 2.43 12.31
N ILE A 175 -11.90 1.92 11.07
CA ILE A 175 -11.02 0.96 10.44
C ILE A 175 -10.95 1.28 8.94
N VAL A 176 -9.78 1.15 8.34
CA VAL A 176 -9.59 1.24 6.88
C VAL A 176 -9.34 -0.14 6.30
N TRP A 177 -9.98 -0.42 5.17
CA TRP A 177 -9.75 -1.66 4.43
C TRP A 177 -8.65 -1.47 3.37
N ALA A 178 -7.59 -2.25 3.47
CA ALA A 178 -6.49 -2.35 2.50
C ALA A 178 -6.05 -3.80 2.25
N ALA A 179 -6.96 -4.76 2.43
CA ALA A 179 -6.69 -6.14 2.10
C ALA A 179 -6.86 -6.35 0.58
N TYR A 180 -5.74 -6.42 -0.13
CA TYR A 180 -5.65 -6.60 -1.58
C TYR A 180 -5.44 -8.07 -1.97
N PRO A 181 -5.51 -8.43 -3.28
CA PRO A 181 -5.35 -9.80 -3.76
C PRO A 181 -3.98 -10.40 -3.38
N ASN A 182 -3.91 -11.21 -2.34
CA ASN A 182 -2.66 -11.84 -1.89
C ASN A 182 -2.15 -12.96 -2.82
N LYS A 183 -2.91 -13.29 -3.87
CA LYS A 183 -2.46 -14.18 -4.96
C LYS A 183 -1.59 -13.44 -5.98
N ASP A 184 -1.74 -12.12 -6.09
CA ASP A 184 -0.90 -11.27 -6.94
C ASP A 184 0.53 -11.22 -6.41
N TYR A 185 1.50 -11.47 -7.32
CA TYR A 185 2.90 -11.53 -6.95
C TYR A 185 3.45 -10.18 -6.46
N ASN A 186 3.02 -9.06 -7.06
CA ASN A 186 3.42 -7.73 -6.62
C ASN A 186 2.83 -7.40 -5.24
N VAL A 187 1.54 -7.69 -5.03
CA VAL A 187 0.86 -7.44 -3.74
C VAL A 187 1.53 -8.17 -2.58
N LYS A 188 2.17 -9.33 -2.82
CA LYS A 188 2.90 -10.04 -1.77
C LYS A 188 4.04 -9.25 -1.14
N TYR A 189 4.62 -8.30 -1.90
CA TYR A 189 5.81 -7.55 -1.48
C TYR A 189 5.62 -6.03 -1.52
N ALA A 190 4.54 -5.53 -2.09
CA ALA A 190 4.24 -4.11 -2.13
C ALA A 190 3.85 -3.55 -0.76
N ILE A 191 4.13 -2.27 -0.53
CA ILE A 191 3.57 -1.51 0.58
C ILE A 191 2.50 -0.57 0.03
N SER A 192 1.30 -0.70 0.53
CA SER A 192 0.19 0.18 0.16
C SER A 192 0.34 1.56 0.80
N ASN A 193 -0.02 2.63 0.08
CA ASN A 193 -0.12 3.98 0.65
C ASN A 193 -1.01 4.01 1.89
N LYS A 194 -2.05 3.15 1.93
CA LYS A 194 -2.94 3.03 3.09
C LYS A 194 -2.20 2.65 4.38
N PHE A 195 -1.08 1.92 4.28
CA PHE A 195 -0.25 1.62 5.43
C PHE A 195 0.35 2.90 6.03
N HIS A 196 0.95 3.75 5.20
CA HIS A 196 1.56 4.99 5.67
C HIS A 196 0.51 6.01 6.11
N GLU A 197 -0.59 6.12 5.36
CA GLU A 197 -1.71 7.00 5.71
C GLU A 197 -2.37 6.56 7.02
N SER A 198 -2.61 5.26 7.22
CA SER A 198 -3.20 4.73 8.46
C SER A 198 -2.32 5.02 9.69
N LEU A 199 -1.01 4.85 9.55
CA LEU A 199 -0.05 5.20 10.60
C LEU A 199 -0.07 6.70 10.92
N HIS A 200 -0.11 7.56 9.89
CA HIS A 200 -0.12 9.01 10.04
C HIS A 200 -1.39 9.50 10.76
N TYR A 201 -2.56 9.00 10.33
CA TYR A 201 -3.85 9.40 10.91
C TYR A 201 -4.25 8.57 12.15
N ASN A 202 -3.40 7.63 12.57
CA ASN A 202 -3.64 6.73 13.69
C ASN A 202 -4.98 5.98 13.60
N VAL A 203 -5.32 5.49 12.41
CA VAL A 203 -6.54 4.70 12.15
C VAL A 203 -6.15 3.27 11.79
N PRO A 204 -6.58 2.26 12.58
CA PRO A 204 -6.29 0.85 12.29
C PRO A 204 -6.70 0.42 10.89
N CYS A 205 -5.88 -0.42 10.26
CA CYS A 205 -6.11 -0.88 8.91
C CYS A 205 -6.13 -2.42 8.85
N ILE A 206 -6.96 -2.97 7.96
CA ILE A 206 -7.01 -4.40 7.68
C ILE A 206 -6.22 -4.67 6.40
N PHE A 207 -5.20 -5.53 6.49
CA PHE A 207 -4.33 -5.94 5.39
C PHE A 207 -4.53 -7.41 5.03
N SER A 208 -3.96 -7.83 3.91
CA SER A 208 -4.03 -9.23 3.48
C SER A 208 -3.03 -10.12 4.19
N GLU A 209 -3.47 -11.31 4.62
CA GLU A 209 -2.58 -12.39 5.04
C GLU A 209 -1.68 -12.85 3.88
N LYS A 210 -0.58 -13.56 4.21
CA LYS A 210 0.37 -14.10 3.23
C LYS A 210 1.03 -13.03 2.36
N THR A 211 1.23 -11.85 2.92
CA THR A 211 2.00 -10.75 2.32
C THR A 211 3.05 -10.28 3.30
N SER A 212 4.16 -9.73 2.80
CA SER A 212 5.23 -9.21 3.66
C SER A 212 4.74 -8.06 4.56
N LEU A 213 3.79 -7.26 4.06
CA LEU A 213 3.15 -6.21 4.85
C LEU A 213 2.25 -6.80 5.94
N GLY A 214 1.44 -7.82 5.61
CA GLY A 214 0.61 -8.53 6.60
C GLY A 214 1.44 -9.14 7.73
N ASP A 215 2.57 -9.77 7.38
CA ASP A 215 3.49 -10.35 8.37
C ASP A 215 4.12 -9.26 9.28
N LEU A 216 4.46 -8.10 8.73
CA LEU A 216 4.94 -6.95 9.50
C LEU A 216 3.86 -6.45 10.47
N VAL A 217 2.64 -6.26 9.96
CA VAL A 217 1.47 -5.76 10.74
C VAL A 217 1.15 -6.68 11.91
N LEU A 218 1.09 -7.99 11.69
CA LEU A 218 0.88 -8.99 12.74
C LEU A 218 2.00 -8.97 13.79
N ARG A 219 3.25 -9.00 13.34
CA ARG A 219 4.41 -9.03 14.25
C ARG A 219 4.53 -7.78 15.11
N LYS A 220 4.06 -6.64 14.61
CA LYS A 220 4.13 -5.34 15.30
C LYS A 220 2.82 -4.96 15.99
N GLU A 221 1.76 -5.73 15.79
CA GLU A 221 0.42 -5.50 16.37
C GLU A 221 -0.17 -4.13 15.98
N ILE A 222 0.15 -3.64 14.76
CA ILE A 222 -0.20 -2.29 14.26
C ILE A 222 -1.37 -2.28 13.26
N GLY A 223 -2.23 -3.28 13.33
CA GLY A 223 -3.39 -3.43 12.45
C GLY A 223 -3.91 -4.85 12.48
N PHE A 224 -4.77 -5.16 11.53
CA PHE A 224 -5.40 -6.46 11.40
C PHE A 224 -5.02 -7.12 10.09
N VAL A 225 -5.15 -8.45 10.04
CA VAL A 225 -4.81 -9.23 8.85
C VAL A 225 -5.90 -10.26 8.59
N VAL A 226 -6.29 -10.41 7.32
CA VAL A 226 -7.35 -11.35 6.93
C VAL A 226 -7.07 -11.96 5.54
N ASP A 227 -7.65 -13.13 5.26
CA ASP A 227 -7.76 -13.63 3.90
C ASP A 227 -8.88 -12.88 3.16
N PRO A 228 -8.57 -12.01 2.17
CA PRO A 228 -9.58 -11.22 1.49
C PRO A 228 -10.51 -12.05 0.60
N TYR A 229 -10.17 -13.32 0.35
CA TYR A 229 -11.00 -14.24 -0.42
C TYR A 229 -11.99 -15.02 0.44
N SER A 230 -11.94 -14.94 1.78
CA SER A 230 -12.84 -15.63 2.67
C SER A 230 -13.80 -14.69 3.38
N VAL A 231 -15.06 -14.69 2.96
CA VAL A 231 -16.15 -13.95 3.61
C VAL A 231 -16.26 -14.33 5.09
N GLU A 232 -16.05 -15.60 5.41
CA GLU A 232 -16.17 -16.13 6.76
C GLU A 232 -15.07 -15.58 7.69
N LYS A 233 -13.81 -15.61 7.25
CA LYS A 233 -12.71 -15.01 8.01
C LYS A 233 -12.86 -13.51 8.20
N ILE A 234 -13.41 -12.81 7.20
CA ILE A 234 -13.72 -11.38 7.33
C ILE A 234 -14.77 -11.16 8.41
N ARG A 235 -15.86 -11.95 8.42
CA ARG A 235 -16.89 -11.90 9.47
C ARG A 235 -16.34 -12.20 10.86
N GLU A 236 -15.52 -13.24 10.97
CA GLU A 236 -14.89 -13.62 12.24
C GLU A 236 -13.99 -12.49 12.78
N LEU A 237 -13.20 -11.88 11.92
CA LEU A 237 -12.37 -10.74 12.31
C LEU A 237 -13.22 -9.56 12.79
N LEU A 238 -14.24 -9.18 12.01
CA LEU A 238 -15.13 -8.06 12.36
C LEU A 238 -15.95 -8.37 13.62
N GLY A 239 -16.41 -9.59 13.79
CA GLY A 239 -17.11 -10.05 15.01
C GLY A 239 -16.24 -9.85 16.26
N ARG A 240 -15.00 -10.32 16.24
CA ARG A 240 -14.05 -10.12 17.35
C ARG A 240 -13.81 -8.64 17.66
N ILE A 241 -13.66 -7.80 16.62
CA ILE A 241 -13.47 -6.35 16.81
C ILE A 241 -14.72 -5.70 17.45
N LEU A 242 -15.91 -6.16 17.08
CA LEU A 242 -17.17 -5.65 17.65
C LEU A 242 -17.37 -6.08 19.12
N GLU A 243 -16.99 -7.31 19.44
CA GLU A 243 -17.07 -7.87 20.79
C GLU A 243 -16.04 -7.21 21.74
N GLU A 244 -14.83 -6.96 21.24
CA GLU A 244 -13.70 -6.43 22.00
C GLU A 244 -13.22 -5.09 21.41
N ARG A 245 -14.07 -4.04 21.41
CA ARG A 245 -13.75 -2.74 20.77
C ARG A 245 -12.47 -2.08 21.32
N GLU A 246 -12.07 -2.40 22.53
CA GLU A 246 -10.84 -1.93 23.15
C GLU A 246 -9.59 -2.32 22.35
N VAL A 247 -9.66 -3.40 21.53
CA VAL A 247 -8.56 -3.79 20.65
C VAL A 247 -8.17 -2.68 19.67
N LEU A 248 -9.13 -1.84 19.25
CA LEU A 248 -8.84 -0.69 18.39
C LEU A 248 -7.93 0.32 19.07
N SER A 249 -8.15 0.59 20.36
CA SER A 249 -7.33 1.50 21.16
C SER A 249 -5.93 0.92 21.38
N LEU A 250 -5.84 -0.38 21.63
CA LEU A 250 -4.54 -1.06 21.77
C LEU A 250 -3.74 -0.99 20.46
N VAL A 251 -4.37 -1.27 19.32
CA VAL A 251 -3.73 -1.17 17.99
C VAL A 251 -3.25 0.25 17.73
N LYS A 252 -4.08 1.28 18.02
CA LYS A 252 -3.69 2.69 17.87
C LYS A 252 -2.46 3.04 18.71
N TYR A 253 -2.41 2.58 19.96
CA TYR A 253 -1.24 2.77 20.81
C TYR A 253 0.01 2.13 20.20
N LYS A 254 -0.09 0.90 19.71
CA LYS A 254 1.02 0.21 19.02
C LYS A 254 1.45 0.92 17.73
N MET A 255 0.51 1.50 16.99
CA MET A 255 0.82 2.30 15.81
C MET A 255 1.63 3.55 16.16
N GLN A 256 1.28 4.25 17.24
CA GLN A 256 2.05 5.41 17.73
C GLN A 256 3.46 5.03 18.17
N GLU A 257 3.64 3.90 18.89
CA GLU A 257 4.97 3.38 19.22
C GLU A 257 5.77 3.03 17.97
N TYR A 258 5.12 2.47 16.96
CA TYR A 258 5.80 2.05 15.71
C TYR A 258 6.21 3.25 14.85
N VAL A 259 5.35 4.25 14.70
CA VAL A 259 5.60 5.42 13.85
C VAL A 259 6.89 6.15 14.21
N VAL A 260 7.22 6.28 15.50
CA VAL A 260 8.46 6.95 15.93
C VAL A 260 9.73 6.18 15.56
N THR A 261 9.60 4.91 15.19
CA THR A 261 10.74 4.09 14.72
C THR A 261 10.91 4.14 13.20
N GLU A 262 9.95 4.70 12.48
CA GLU A 262 9.95 4.79 11.03
C GLU A 262 10.68 6.06 10.55
N LYS A 263 11.54 5.92 9.55
CA LYS A 263 12.07 7.09 8.83
C LYS A 263 10.93 7.78 8.09
N ASP A 264 10.85 9.10 8.16
CA ASP A 264 9.99 9.89 7.30
C ASP A 264 10.47 9.90 5.84
N TRP A 265 9.70 10.51 4.94
CA TRP A 265 10.06 10.57 3.53
C TRP A 265 11.33 11.40 3.30
N GLU A 266 11.47 12.51 4.01
CA GLU A 266 12.62 13.41 3.93
C GLU A 266 13.93 12.71 4.30
N SER A 267 13.92 11.92 5.38
CA SER A 267 15.07 11.12 5.80
C SER A 267 15.43 10.04 4.77
N GLN A 268 14.43 9.39 4.18
CA GLN A 268 14.67 8.41 3.10
C GLN A 268 15.22 9.09 1.85
N PHE A 269 14.74 10.28 1.52
CA PHE A 269 15.24 11.08 0.39
C PHE A 269 16.67 11.59 0.62
N GLN A 270 17.03 11.94 1.85
CA GLN A 270 18.41 12.28 2.21
C GLN A 270 19.35 11.08 2.01
N ASP A 271 18.96 9.87 2.48
CA ASP A 271 19.72 8.64 2.23
C ASP A 271 19.93 8.41 0.72
N PHE A 272 18.85 8.56 -0.08
CA PHE A 272 18.92 8.46 -1.53
C PHE A 272 19.91 9.47 -2.12
N THR A 273 19.84 10.73 -1.71
CA THR A 273 20.71 11.82 -2.21
C THR A 273 22.18 11.56 -1.88
N ILE A 274 22.46 11.06 -0.69
CA ILE A 274 23.83 10.69 -0.29
C ILE A 274 24.39 9.59 -1.21
N GLU A 275 23.63 8.54 -1.48
CA GLU A 275 24.07 7.46 -2.34
C GLU A 275 24.21 7.89 -3.82
N LEU A 276 23.33 8.78 -4.31
CA LEU A 276 23.43 9.35 -5.65
C LEU A 276 24.70 10.21 -5.81
N ASN A 277 25.00 11.07 -4.85
CA ASN A 277 26.18 11.94 -4.91
C ASN A 277 27.48 11.11 -4.95
N LYS A 278 27.56 10.01 -4.20
CA LYS A 278 28.69 9.07 -4.30
C LYS A 278 28.89 8.46 -5.68
N LEU A 279 27.83 8.37 -6.50
CA LEU A 279 27.93 7.88 -7.88
C LEU A 279 28.34 8.98 -8.85
N ILE A 280 27.90 10.24 -8.61
CA ILE A 280 28.26 11.39 -9.44
C ILE A 280 29.73 11.78 -9.26
N ASP A 281 30.26 11.63 -8.06
CA ASP A 281 31.64 12.01 -7.70
C ASP A 281 32.70 10.97 -8.15
N LYS A 282 32.28 9.85 -8.73
CA LYS A 282 33.18 8.79 -9.28
C LYS A 282 33.51 9.01 -10.74
#